data_d746624e0ef2835ec82f91ba1f722e84
#
_entry.id   d746624e0ef2835ec82f91ba1f722e84
#
_cell.length_a   1.000
_cell.length_b   1.000
_cell.length_c   1.000
_cell.angle_alpha   90.00
_cell.angle_beta   90.00
_cell.angle_gamma   90.00
#
_symmetry.space_group_name_H-M   'P 1'
#
loop_
_entity.id
_entity.type
_entity.pdbx_description
1 polymer ?
#
loop_
_entity_poly.entity_id
_entity_poly.type
_entity_poly.pdbx_seq_one_letter_code
_entity_poly.pdbx_strand_id
1 'polypeptide(L)'
;MPGALEEHAEVVAAAEQWLTKAAGGVTPDYLAPAIIARYGKDRTFSVPILTHCALAGKGRWKDVIQLPFELAALPRNWFAALRLPVVSYALPALIAIGQCRHQHRPSWNPFTRVLRNAAREKTLQVLEQIQPSNGGFLEATPLTSFVTMSLAGCGLPDHPVARKGIEFLHASVRDDGSWPIDTHLATWVTTLSVNALGEDLPDDARAPIREWLLKQQYRE
;
A
#
# COMPACT_ATOMS: atom_id res chain seq x y z
N MET A 1 -16.69 0.17 -13.85
CA MET A 1 -16.41 0.14 -15.29
C MET A 1 -16.99 -1.13 -15.90
N PRO A 2 -18.25 -1.11 -16.37
CA PRO A 2 -18.89 -2.33 -16.90
C PRO A 2 -18.15 -2.92 -18.11
N GLY A 3 -17.65 -2.09 -19.03
CA GLY A 3 -16.99 -2.55 -20.24
C GLY A 3 -15.67 -3.31 -20.06
N ALA A 4 -14.87 -2.95 -19.04
CA ALA A 4 -13.59 -3.63 -18.81
C ALA A 4 -13.73 -5.10 -18.38
N LEU A 5 -14.85 -5.48 -17.74
CA LEU A 5 -15.11 -6.87 -17.38
C LEU A 5 -15.49 -7.72 -18.60
N GLU A 6 -16.16 -7.12 -19.56
CA GLU A 6 -16.53 -7.80 -20.83
C GLU A 6 -15.31 -7.95 -21.74
N GLU A 7 -14.47 -6.91 -21.84
CA GLU A 7 -13.23 -6.91 -22.63
C GLU A 7 -12.22 -7.94 -22.15
N HIS A 8 -12.19 -8.24 -20.83
CA HIS A 8 -11.24 -9.17 -20.21
C HIS A 8 -11.92 -10.40 -19.60
N ALA A 9 -13.05 -10.83 -20.15
CA ALA A 9 -13.88 -11.92 -19.59
C ALA A 9 -13.10 -13.23 -19.36
N GLU A 10 -12.23 -13.61 -20.29
CA GLU A 10 -11.41 -14.82 -20.17
C GLU A 10 -10.43 -14.76 -19.01
N VAL A 11 -9.75 -13.61 -18.83
CA VAL A 11 -8.82 -13.36 -17.72
C VAL A 11 -9.56 -13.38 -16.39
N VAL A 12 -10.73 -12.75 -16.33
CA VAL A 12 -11.58 -12.76 -15.13
C VAL A 12 -12.02 -14.18 -14.79
N ALA A 13 -12.47 -14.96 -15.77
CA ALA A 13 -12.87 -16.36 -15.56
C ALA A 13 -11.73 -17.23 -15.06
N ALA A 14 -10.53 -17.07 -15.63
CA ALA A 14 -9.34 -17.79 -15.18
C ALA A 14 -8.95 -17.43 -13.74
N ALA A 15 -9.01 -16.14 -13.38
CA ALA A 15 -8.75 -15.67 -12.02
C ALA A 15 -9.78 -16.21 -11.03
N GLU A 16 -11.08 -16.19 -11.36
CA GLU A 16 -12.14 -16.75 -10.52
C GLU A 16 -12.02 -18.27 -10.34
N GLN A 17 -11.61 -18.99 -11.38
CA GLN A 17 -11.34 -20.42 -11.29
C GLN A 17 -10.18 -20.71 -10.34
N TRP A 18 -9.09 -19.93 -10.43
CA TRP A 18 -7.96 -20.07 -9.52
C TRP A 18 -8.36 -19.78 -8.08
N LEU A 19 -9.09 -18.68 -7.84
CA LEU A 19 -9.58 -18.31 -6.51
C LEU A 19 -10.52 -19.36 -5.94
N THR A 20 -11.40 -19.94 -6.75
CA THR A 20 -12.28 -21.04 -6.33
C THR A 20 -11.47 -22.26 -5.88
N LYS A 21 -10.41 -22.61 -6.61
CA LYS A 21 -9.52 -23.70 -6.22
C LYS A 21 -8.74 -23.39 -4.94
N ALA A 22 -8.28 -22.15 -4.77
CA ALA A 22 -7.44 -21.74 -3.65
C ALA A 22 -8.22 -21.46 -2.36
N ALA A 23 -9.42 -20.90 -2.45
CA ALA A 23 -10.23 -20.44 -1.31
C ALA A 23 -11.55 -21.21 -1.12
N GLY A 24 -11.90 -22.10 -2.06
CA GLY A 24 -13.18 -22.81 -2.04
C GLY A 24 -14.34 -22.06 -2.71
N GLY A 25 -14.14 -20.80 -3.14
CA GLY A 25 -15.12 -19.97 -3.81
C GLY A 25 -14.69 -18.51 -3.92
N VAL A 26 -15.46 -17.73 -4.69
CA VAL A 26 -15.18 -16.31 -4.97
C VAL A 26 -16.12 -15.35 -4.23
N THR A 27 -16.93 -15.86 -3.33
CA THR A 27 -17.80 -15.01 -2.51
C THR A 27 -17.10 -14.55 -1.22
N PRO A 28 -17.58 -13.49 -0.57
CA PRO A 28 -17.00 -13.00 0.68
C PRO A 28 -16.87 -14.06 1.79
N ASP A 29 -17.76 -15.05 1.80
CA ASP A 29 -17.76 -16.11 2.82
C ASP A 29 -16.61 -17.10 2.67
N TYR A 30 -16.02 -17.21 1.47
CA TYR A 30 -14.83 -18.01 1.19
C TYR A 30 -13.56 -17.16 1.20
N LEU A 31 -13.57 -16.01 0.51
CA LEU A 31 -12.37 -15.19 0.32
C LEU A 31 -11.87 -14.58 1.63
N ALA A 32 -12.75 -14.01 2.45
CA ALA A 32 -12.30 -13.34 3.68
C ALA A 32 -11.65 -14.29 4.68
N PRO A 33 -12.23 -15.47 5.01
CA PRO A 33 -11.55 -16.45 5.86
C PRO A 33 -10.25 -16.97 5.28
N ALA A 34 -10.19 -17.23 3.96
CA ALA A 34 -8.97 -17.72 3.31
C ALA A 34 -7.83 -16.71 3.38
N ILE A 35 -8.10 -15.42 3.13
CA ILE A 35 -7.14 -14.32 3.26
C ILE A 35 -6.65 -14.22 4.71
N ILE A 36 -7.57 -14.22 5.67
CA ILE A 36 -7.22 -14.11 7.09
C ILE A 36 -6.39 -15.33 7.54
N ALA A 37 -6.74 -16.52 7.10
CA ALA A 37 -5.99 -17.74 7.42
C ALA A 37 -4.56 -17.72 6.82
N ARG A 38 -4.41 -17.20 5.59
CA ARG A 38 -3.13 -17.10 4.89
C ARG A 38 -2.15 -16.17 5.60
N TYR A 39 -2.63 -15.05 6.11
CA TYR A 39 -1.79 -14.02 6.74
C TYR A 39 -1.80 -14.06 8.28
N GLY A 40 -2.72 -14.80 8.88
CA GLY A 40 -2.81 -14.94 10.33
C GLY A 40 -2.95 -13.60 11.06
N LYS A 41 -1.98 -13.30 11.92
CA LYS A 41 -1.94 -12.02 12.66
C LYS A 41 -1.38 -10.85 11.87
N ASP A 42 -0.74 -11.12 10.72
CA ASP A 42 -0.17 -10.07 9.86
C ASP A 42 -1.28 -9.33 9.12
N ARG A 43 -1.38 -8.04 9.44
CA ARG A 43 -2.36 -7.12 8.88
C ARG A 43 -1.84 -6.31 7.70
N THR A 44 -0.55 -6.38 7.45
CA THR A 44 0.14 -5.56 6.44
C THR A 44 -0.42 -5.80 5.05
N PHE A 45 -0.70 -7.06 4.71
CA PHE A 45 -1.28 -7.42 3.42
C PHE A 45 -2.75 -7.82 3.50
N SER A 46 -3.19 -8.45 4.60
CA SER A 46 -4.58 -8.92 4.70
C SER A 46 -5.59 -7.77 4.62
N VAL A 47 -5.32 -6.64 5.26
CA VAL A 47 -6.23 -5.48 5.23
C VAL A 47 -6.31 -4.85 3.84
N PRO A 48 -5.20 -4.54 3.13
CA PRO A 48 -5.27 -4.08 1.75
C PRO A 48 -6.00 -5.04 0.82
N ILE A 49 -5.70 -6.33 0.87
CA ILE A 49 -6.34 -7.33 0.00
C ILE A 49 -7.86 -7.41 0.26
N LEU A 50 -8.28 -7.44 1.54
CA LEU A 50 -9.70 -7.39 1.88
C LEU A 50 -10.37 -6.10 1.40
N THR A 51 -9.66 -4.97 1.42
CA THR A 51 -10.16 -3.71 0.88
C THR A 51 -10.37 -3.80 -0.63
N HIS A 52 -9.43 -4.40 -1.37
CA HIS A 52 -9.57 -4.65 -2.80
C HIS A 52 -10.74 -5.56 -3.11
N CYS A 53 -10.89 -6.65 -2.37
CA CYS A 53 -12.05 -7.54 -2.51
C CYS A 53 -13.37 -6.80 -2.26
N ALA A 54 -13.42 -5.90 -1.27
CA ALA A 54 -14.61 -5.11 -0.99
C ALA A 54 -14.91 -4.10 -2.10
N LEU A 55 -13.90 -3.43 -2.65
CA LEU A 55 -14.04 -2.52 -3.80
C LEU A 55 -14.51 -3.25 -5.06
N ALA A 56 -14.03 -4.48 -5.29
CA ALA A 56 -14.42 -5.33 -6.40
C ALA A 56 -15.82 -5.99 -6.21
N GLY A 57 -16.51 -5.74 -5.10
CA GLY A 57 -17.79 -6.40 -4.78
C GLY A 57 -17.68 -7.88 -4.39
N LYS A 58 -16.47 -8.39 -4.22
CA LYS A 58 -16.15 -9.77 -3.81
C LYS A 58 -15.86 -9.88 -2.31
N GLY A 59 -15.92 -8.78 -1.55
CA GLY A 59 -15.69 -8.69 -0.11
C GLY A 59 -16.75 -7.85 0.59
N ARG A 60 -16.80 -7.93 1.91
CA ARG A 60 -17.71 -7.10 2.72
C ARG A 60 -16.90 -6.09 3.52
N TRP A 61 -17.35 -4.85 3.55
CA TRP A 61 -16.71 -3.79 4.32
C TRP A 61 -16.66 -4.06 5.84
N LYS A 62 -17.47 -4.97 6.35
CA LYS A 62 -17.39 -5.41 7.75
C LYS A 62 -16.16 -6.26 8.04
N ASP A 63 -15.61 -6.94 7.03
CA ASP A 63 -14.45 -7.82 7.16
C ASP A 63 -13.14 -7.00 7.04
N VAL A 64 -13.21 -5.76 6.52
CA VAL A 64 -12.09 -4.82 6.48
C VAL A 64 -11.96 -4.10 7.82
N ILE A 65 -10.82 -4.24 8.48
CA ILE A 65 -10.53 -3.55 9.74
C ILE A 65 -10.40 -2.05 9.48
N GLN A 66 -10.99 -1.25 10.36
CA GLN A 66 -10.82 0.20 10.33
C GLN A 66 -9.42 0.58 10.81
N LEU A 67 -8.63 1.19 9.94
CA LEU A 67 -7.35 1.77 10.32
C LEU A 67 -7.58 3.18 10.89
N PRO A 68 -6.86 3.57 11.96
CA PRO A 68 -7.05 4.84 12.65
C PRO A 68 -6.33 5.99 11.91
N PHE A 69 -6.75 6.29 10.69
CA PHE A 69 -6.12 7.32 9.84
C PHE A 69 -6.19 8.71 10.45
N GLU A 70 -7.16 8.98 11.30
CA GLU A 70 -7.32 10.24 12.04
C GLU A 70 -6.10 10.60 12.88
N LEU A 71 -5.33 9.62 13.33
CA LEU A 71 -4.08 9.84 14.06
C LEU A 71 -3.01 10.53 13.20
N ALA A 72 -3.03 10.34 11.88
CA ALA A 72 -2.09 11.00 10.99
C ALA A 72 -2.27 12.53 10.90
N ALA A 73 -3.40 13.06 11.38
CA ALA A 73 -3.62 14.50 11.48
C ALA A 73 -2.88 15.14 12.67
N LEU A 74 -2.40 14.34 13.63
CA LEU A 74 -1.68 14.83 14.82
C LEU A 74 -0.23 15.22 14.47
N PRO A 75 0.34 16.22 15.18
CA PRO A 75 1.74 16.59 14.99
C PRO A 75 2.70 15.44 15.30
N ARG A 76 3.71 15.26 14.45
CA ARG A 76 4.71 14.16 14.59
C ARG A 76 5.44 14.16 15.94
N ASN A 77 5.73 15.34 16.47
CA ASN A 77 6.41 15.51 17.75
C ASN A 77 5.61 14.96 18.94
N TRP A 78 4.28 14.85 18.83
CA TRP A 78 3.46 14.21 19.87
C TRP A 78 3.76 12.72 19.98
N PHE A 79 3.89 12.04 18.85
CA PHE A 79 4.26 10.61 18.84
C PHE A 79 5.65 10.39 19.45
N ALA A 80 6.62 11.26 19.11
CA ALA A 80 7.96 11.21 19.67
C ALA A 80 7.96 11.46 21.19
N ALA A 81 7.23 12.48 21.65
CA ALA A 81 7.11 12.81 23.07
C ALA A 81 6.46 11.68 23.89
N LEU A 82 5.47 11.00 23.31
CA LEU A 82 4.78 9.87 23.93
C LEU A 82 5.53 8.53 23.74
N ARG A 83 6.68 8.54 23.05
CA ARG A 83 7.47 7.33 22.71
C ARG A 83 6.64 6.24 22.04
N LEU A 84 5.67 6.64 21.23
CA LEU A 84 4.83 5.71 20.49
C LEU A 84 5.61 5.17 19.27
N PRO A 85 5.61 3.87 19.04
CA PRO A 85 6.22 3.32 17.83
C PRO A 85 5.40 3.77 16.62
N VAL A 86 6.04 4.53 15.73
CA VAL A 86 5.44 4.97 14.47
C VAL A 86 6.07 4.20 13.33
N VAL A 87 5.24 3.47 12.59
CA VAL A 87 5.66 2.74 11.41
C VAL A 87 5.41 3.64 10.18
N SER A 88 6.40 4.45 9.83
CA SER A 88 6.27 5.47 8.78
C SER A 88 5.95 4.90 7.39
N TYR A 89 6.48 3.73 7.06
CA TYR A 89 6.24 3.08 5.76
C TYR A 89 4.78 2.64 5.57
N ALA A 90 4.05 2.35 6.64
CA ALA A 90 2.64 1.96 6.56
C ALA A 90 1.68 3.17 6.49
N LEU A 91 2.17 4.39 6.73
CA LEU A 91 1.36 5.59 6.83
C LEU A 91 0.52 5.87 5.57
N PRO A 92 1.04 5.74 4.34
CA PRO A 92 0.24 5.96 3.13
C PRO A 92 -0.96 5.02 3.04
N ALA A 93 -0.75 3.73 3.27
CA ALA A 93 -1.83 2.74 3.28
C ALA A 93 -2.81 2.96 4.43
N LEU A 94 -2.31 3.31 5.62
CA LEU A 94 -3.14 3.61 6.79
C LEU A 94 -4.11 4.75 6.49
N ILE A 95 -3.64 5.84 5.87
CA ILE A 95 -4.47 6.98 5.51
C ILE A 95 -5.49 6.59 4.44
N ALA A 96 -5.03 6.09 3.29
CA ALA A 96 -5.89 5.84 2.14
C ALA A 96 -6.94 4.75 2.41
N ILE A 97 -6.51 3.60 2.93
CA ILE A 97 -7.41 2.49 3.28
C ILE A 97 -8.34 2.87 4.43
N GLY A 98 -7.80 3.56 5.45
CA GLY A 98 -8.59 4.01 6.59
C GLY A 98 -9.73 4.95 6.18
N GLN A 99 -9.46 5.90 5.29
CA GLN A 99 -10.48 6.79 4.72
C GLN A 99 -11.49 6.03 3.86
N CYS A 100 -11.00 5.15 2.98
CA CYS A 100 -11.85 4.33 2.12
C CYS A 100 -12.82 3.48 2.96
N ARG A 101 -12.28 2.78 3.95
CA ARG A 101 -13.09 1.98 4.87
C ARG A 101 -14.11 2.83 5.63
N HIS A 102 -13.71 4.00 6.13
CA HIS A 102 -14.61 4.92 6.84
C HIS A 102 -15.73 5.45 5.94
N GLN A 103 -15.45 5.76 4.68
CA GLN A 103 -16.46 6.23 3.73
C GLN A 103 -17.52 5.19 3.43
N HIS A 104 -17.12 3.95 3.17
CA HIS A 104 -18.04 2.86 2.83
C HIS A 104 -18.77 2.27 4.03
N ARG A 105 -18.18 2.33 5.20
CA ARG A 105 -18.79 1.87 6.45
C ARG A 105 -18.34 2.76 7.62
N PRO A 106 -18.98 3.91 7.83
CA PRO A 106 -18.65 4.84 8.91
C PRO A 106 -18.76 4.18 10.29
N SER A 107 -18.03 4.73 11.27
CA SER A 107 -18.16 4.29 12.67
C SER A 107 -19.59 4.50 13.16
N TRP A 108 -20.08 3.53 13.92
CA TRP A 108 -21.34 3.65 14.62
C TRP A 108 -21.29 4.71 15.72
N ASN A 109 -20.14 4.91 16.37
CA ASN A 109 -19.93 5.94 17.38
C ASN A 109 -19.87 7.34 16.71
N PRO A 110 -20.79 8.26 17.06
CA PRO A 110 -20.88 9.58 16.44
C PRO A 110 -19.66 10.46 16.68
N PHE A 111 -19.04 10.38 17.85
CA PHE A 111 -17.81 11.15 18.15
C PHE A 111 -16.66 10.72 17.25
N THR A 112 -16.42 9.41 17.12
CA THR A 112 -15.40 8.88 16.22
C THR A 112 -15.70 9.23 14.77
N ARG A 113 -16.96 9.22 14.36
CA ARG A 113 -17.39 9.60 13.02
C ARG A 113 -17.09 11.07 12.72
N VAL A 114 -17.44 11.98 13.65
CA VAL A 114 -17.13 13.41 13.51
C VAL A 114 -15.64 13.66 13.46
N LEU A 115 -14.87 13.06 14.38
CA LEU A 115 -13.41 13.17 14.41
C LEU A 115 -12.77 12.73 13.08
N ARG A 116 -13.18 11.59 12.54
CA ARG A 116 -12.69 11.07 11.26
C ARG A 116 -13.06 11.97 10.09
N ASN A 117 -14.29 12.46 10.06
CA ASN A 117 -14.72 13.41 9.03
C ASN A 117 -13.88 14.69 9.06
N ALA A 118 -13.61 15.23 10.26
CA ALA A 118 -12.79 16.42 10.42
C ALA A 118 -11.30 16.18 10.05
N ALA A 119 -10.80 14.97 10.25
CA ALA A 119 -9.41 14.62 9.94
C ALA A 119 -9.15 14.34 8.44
N ARG A 120 -10.19 14.13 7.61
CA ARG A 120 -10.04 13.71 6.21
C ARG A 120 -9.12 14.61 5.42
N GLU A 121 -9.44 15.88 5.34
CA GLU A 121 -8.67 16.85 4.53
C GLU A 121 -7.22 16.95 5.01
N LYS A 122 -7.02 17.04 6.31
CA LYS A 122 -5.68 17.14 6.89
C LYS A 122 -4.83 15.91 6.58
N THR A 123 -5.42 14.72 6.65
CA THR A 123 -4.69 13.47 6.37
C THR A 123 -4.44 13.27 4.88
N LEU A 124 -5.28 13.78 3.98
CA LEU A 124 -4.99 13.85 2.54
C LEU A 124 -3.81 14.78 2.25
N GLN A 125 -3.74 15.94 2.89
CA GLN A 125 -2.59 16.84 2.78
C GLN A 125 -1.30 16.17 3.28
N VAL A 126 -1.35 15.41 4.38
CA VAL A 126 -0.20 14.62 4.84
C VAL A 126 0.21 13.61 3.79
N LEU A 127 -0.75 12.89 3.20
CA LEU A 127 -0.50 11.89 2.17
C LEU A 127 0.18 12.51 0.93
N GLU A 128 -0.26 13.69 0.51
CA GLU A 128 0.33 14.43 -0.60
C GLU A 128 1.77 14.88 -0.28
N GLN A 129 2.01 15.36 0.95
CA GLN A 129 3.34 15.81 1.39
C GLN A 129 4.37 14.68 1.48
N ILE A 130 3.94 13.45 1.80
CA ILE A 130 4.84 12.30 1.93
C ILE A 130 4.99 11.51 0.64
N GLN A 131 4.25 11.84 -0.42
CA GLN A 131 4.39 11.17 -1.71
C GLN A 131 5.69 11.60 -2.39
N PRO A 132 6.56 10.67 -2.78
CA PRO A 132 7.75 10.97 -3.57
C PRO A 132 7.43 11.66 -4.89
N SER A 133 8.41 12.36 -5.45
CA SER A 133 8.24 13.10 -6.71
C SER A 133 7.86 12.22 -7.90
N ASN A 134 8.35 10.97 -7.92
CA ASN A 134 8.00 9.97 -8.93
C ASN A 134 6.62 9.32 -8.72
N GLY A 135 5.92 9.63 -7.64
CA GLY A 135 4.59 9.13 -7.35
C GLY A 135 4.54 7.80 -6.58
N GLY A 136 5.65 7.06 -6.52
CA GLY A 136 5.71 5.73 -5.92
C GLY A 136 6.05 5.75 -4.44
N PHE A 137 5.14 5.32 -3.59
CA PHE A 137 5.40 5.18 -2.16
C PHE A 137 6.42 4.05 -1.92
N LEU A 138 7.57 4.38 -1.34
CA LEU A 138 8.67 3.47 -1.06
C LEU A 138 9.20 2.72 -2.31
N GLU A 139 9.01 3.26 -3.49
CA GLU A 139 9.31 2.55 -4.75
C GLU A 139 8.55 1.21 -4.90
N ALA A 140 7.53 0.98 -4.06
CA ALA A 140 6.78 -0.27 -4.00
C ALA A 140 5.47 -0.18 -4.78
N THR A 141 5.34 -1.00 -5.82
CA THR A 141 4.12 -1.05 -6.65
C THR A 141 2.90 -1.55 -5.87
N PRO A 142 2.98 -2.56 -4.97
CA PRO A 142 1.85 -2.96 -4.16
C PRO A 142 1.34 -1.84 -3.24
N LEU A 143 2.24 -1.15 -2.54
CA LEU A 143 1.83 -0.07 -1.63
C LEU A 143 1.20 1.08 -2.39
N THR A 144 1.79 1.48 -3.51
CA THR A 144 1.27 2.55 -4.36
C THR A 144 -0.09 2.18 -4.94
N SER A 145 -0.28 0.92 -5.39
CA SER A 145 -1.56 0.45 -5.88
C SER A 145 -2.64 0.46 -4.79
N PHE A 146 -2.31 0.04 -3.56
CA PHE A 146 -3.24 0.07 -2.42
C PHE A 146 -3.73 1.48 -2.12
N VAL A 147 -2.82 2.45 -2.14
CA VAL A 147 -3.16 3.87 -1.94
C VAL A 147 -4.04 4.39 -3.08
N THR A 148 -3.61 4.19 -4.31
CA THR A 148 -4.29 4.68 -5.52
C THR A 148 -5.71 4.12 -5.63
N MET A 149 -5.89 2.80 -5.48
CA MET A 149 -7.19 2.15 -5.52
C MET A 149 -8.11 2.60 -4.38
N SER A 150 -7.55 2.80 -3.18
CA SER A 150 -8.34 3.27 -2.04
C SER A 150 -8.84 4.70 -2.24
N LEU A 151 -8.02 5.60 -2.77
CA LEU A 151 -8.43 6.96 -3.11
C LEU A 151 -9.51 6.97 -4.19
N ALA A 152 -9.33 6.21 -5.27
CA ALA A 152 -10.35 6.07 -6.32
C ALA A 152 -11.66 5.50 -5.75
N GLY A 153 -11.56 4.48 -4.90
CA GLY A 153 -12.70 3.89 -4.20
C GLY A 153 -13.42 4.83 -3.21
N CYS A 154 -12.73 5.89 -2.77
CA CYS A 154 -13.32 6.98 -1.97
C CYS A 154 -13.97 8.09 -2.82
N GLY A 155 -14.04 7.94 -4.14
CA GLY A 155 -14.51 8.99 -5.04
C GLY A 155 -13.51 10.12 -5.28
N LEU A 156 -12.20 9.84 -5.09
CA LEU A 156 -11.07 10.75 -5.29
C LEU A 156 -10.11 10.27 -6.40
N PRO A 157 -10.61 9.82 -7.59
CA PRO A 157 -9.74 9.31 -8.65
C PRO A 157 -8.83 10.40 -9.22
N ASP A 158 -9.28 11.66 -9.17
CA ASP A 158 -8.55 12.82 -9.69
C ASP A 158 -7.66 13.52 -8.66
N HIS A 159 -7.59 13.00 -7.44
CA HIS A 159 -6.69 13.55 -6.42
C HIS A 159 -5.23 13.48 -6.89
N PRO A 160 -4.39 14.52 -6.64
CA PRO A 160 -3.00 14.55 -7.11
C PRO A 160 -2.22 13.27 -6.76
N VAL A 161 -2.41 12.75 -5.56
CA VAL A 161 -1.77 11.50 -5.10
C VAL A 161 -2.20 10.30 -5.96
N ALA A 162 -3.48 10.20 -6.29
CA ALA A 162 -3.97 9.09 -7.13
C ALA A 162 -3.43 9.19 -8.56
N ARG A 163 -3.40 10.37 -9.14
CA ARG A 163 -2.84 10.60 -10.50
C ARG A 163 -1.37 10.22 -10.58
N LYS A 164 -0.54 10.77 -9.68
CA LYS A 164 0.89 10.42 -9.64
C LYS A 164 1.12 8.94 -9.36
N GLY A 165 0.28 8.32 -8.51
CA GLY A 165 0.34 6.88 -8.27
C GLY A 165 0.04 6.05 -9.52
N ILE A 166 -0.96 6.46 -10.33
CA ILE A 166 -1.26 5.82 -11.61
C ILE A 166 -0.09 5.97 -12.59
N GLU A 167 0.49 7.16 -12.71
CA GLU A 167 1.67 7.42 -13.56
C GLU A 167 2.84 6.53 -13.16
N PHE A 168 3.15 6.42 -11.87
CA PHE A 168 4.17 5.52 -11.35
C PHE A 168 3.89 4.06 -11.68
N LEU A 169 2.66 3.59 -11.47
CA LEU A 169 2.26 2.22 -11.77
C LEU A 169 2.40 1.90 -13.25
N HIS A 170 1.99 2.80 -14.14
CA HIS A 170 2.18 2.64 -15.59
C HIS A 170 3.65 2.61 -15.99
N ALA A 171 4.47 3.50 -15.41
CA ALA A 171 5.91 3.54 -15.69
C ALA A 171 6.66 2.30 -15.14
N SER A 172 6.06 1.57 -14.20
CA SER A 172 6.66 0.39 -13.56
C SER A 172 6.31 -0.93 -14.25
N VAL A 173 5.47 -0.93 -15.28
CA VAL A 173 5.11 -2.13 -16.04
C VAL A 173 6.33 -2.64 -16.79
N ARG A 174 6.61 -3.92 -16.69
CA ARG A 174 7.66 -4.62 -17.45
C ARG A 174 7.16 -5.01 -18.84
N ASP A 175 8.09 -5.38 -19.72
CA ASP A 175 7.78 -5.80 -21.09
C ASP A 175 6.84 -7.02 -21.16
N ASP A 176 6.86 -7.88 -20.12
CA ASP A 176 5.98 -9.04 -19.99
C ASP A 176 4.60 -8.70 -19.38
N GLY A 177 4.32 -7.43 -19.13
CA GLY A 177 3.07 -6.95 -18.51
C GLY A 177 2.99 -7.12 -17.00
N SER A 178 4.04 -7.62 -16.34
CA SER A 178 4.10 -7.76 -14.88
C SER A 178 4.57 -6.47 -14.19
N TRP A 179 4.37 -6.40 -12.87
CA TRP A 179 4.94 -5.36 -12.02
C TRP A 179 6.01 -5.92 -11.09
N PRO A 180 7.12 -5.19 -10.87
CA PRO A 180 8.03 -5.53 -9.79
C PRO A 180 7.37 -5.24 -8.44
N ILE A 181 7.82 -5.92 -7.38
CA ILE A 181 7.39 -5.56 -6.00
C ILE A 181 7.95 -4.18 -5.67
N ASP A 182 9.26 -3.98 -5.91
CA ASP A 182 9.95 -2.72 -5.72
C ASP A 182 10.69 -2.34 -7.01
N THR A 183 10.69 -1.06 -7.34
CA THR A 183 11.35 -0.55 -8.56
C THR A 183 12.82 -0.20 -8.32
N HIS A 184 13.24 0.02 -7.06
CA HIS A 184 14.60 0.41 -6.72
C HIS A 184 15.07 -0.24 -5.42
N LEU A 185 15.87 -1.29 -5.55
CA LEU A 185 16.47 -2.03 -4.43
C LEU A 185 18.00 -1.88 -4.34
N ALA A 186 18.62 -0.96 -5.11
CA ALA A 186 20.07 -0.89 -5.26
C ALA A 186 20.82 -0.76 -3.92
N THR A 187 20.40 0.15 -3.05
CA THR A 187 21.03 0.34 -1.74
C THR A 187 20.88 -0.90 -0.85
N TRP A 188 19.69 -1.46 -0.79
CA TRP A 188 19.44 -2.67 0.02
C TRP A 188 20.23 -3.86 -0.50
N VAL A 189 20.14 -4.17 -1.79
CA VAL A 189 20.86 -5.31 -2.38
C VAL A 189 22.37 -5.13 -2.22
N THR A 190 22.91 -3.93 -2.45
CA THR A 190 24.34 -3.65 -2.27
C THR A 190 24.78 -3.91 -0.82
N THR A 191 24.05 -3.41 0.16
CA THR A 191 24.39 -3.62 1.57
C THR A 191 24.30 -5.08 2.00
N LEU A 192 23.27 -5.80 1.54
CA LEU A 192 23.14 -7.24 1.80
C LEU A 192 24.25 -8.04 1.13
N SER A 193 24.63 -7.70 -0.10
CA SER A 193 25.72 -8.37 -0.83
C SER A 193 27.07 -8.14 -0.13
N VAL A 194 27.36 -6.93 0.30
CA VAL A 194 28.57 -6.63 1.09
C VAL A 194 28.60 -7.44 2.37
N ASN A 195 27.49 -7.50 3.10
CA ASN A 195 27.42 -8.29 4.34
C ASN A 195 27.57 -9.80 4.09
N ALA A 196 26.98 -10.31 2.99
CA ALA A 196 27.06 -11.71 2.64
C ALA A 196 28.49 -12.14 2.21
N LEU A 197 29.17 -11.29 1.45
CA LEU A 197 30.54 -11.54 1.01
C LEU A 197 31.57 -11.38 2.14
N GLY A 198 31.34 -10.43 3.06
CA GLY A 198 32.20 -10.24 4.20
C GLY A 198 33.68 -10.08 3.82
N GLU A 199 34.51 -11.04 4.23
CA GLU A 199 35.96 -11.06 3.91
C GLU A 199 36.24 -11.43 2.46
N ASP A 200 35.35 -12.15 1.80
CA ASP A 200 35.48 -12.55 0.38
C ASP A 200 35.20 -11.37 -0.59
N LEU A 201 34.77 -10.21 -0.08
CA LEU A 201 34.59 -9.02 -0.90
C LEU A 201 35.93 -8.53 -1.44
N PRO A 202 36.13 -8.47 -2.79
CA PRO A 202 37.35 -7.99 -3.39
C PRO A 202 37.76 -6.60 -2.89
N ASP A 203 39.03 -6.39 -2.60
CA ASP A 203 39.55 -5.13 -2.03
C ASP A 203 39.33 -3.94 -2.96
N ASP A 204 39.46 -4.15 -4.25
CA ASP A 204 39.23 -3.13 -5.29
C ASP A 204 37.75 -2.72 -5.39
N ALA A 205 36.80 -3.58 -5.00
CA ALA A 205 35.38 -3.28 -4.96
C ALA A 205 34.95 -2.47 -3.72
N ARG A 206 35.72 -2.54 -2.61
CA ARG A 206 35.35 -1.93 -1.32
C ARG A 206 35.21 -0.40 -1.41
N ALA A 207 36.20 0.25 -2.01
CA ALA A 207 36.22 1.71 -2.09
C ALA A 207 35.11 2.28 -3.00
N PRO A 208 34.86 1.79 -4.22
CA PRO A 208 33.77 2.23 -5.06
C PRO A 208 32.39 2.00 -4.42
N ILE A 209 32.16 0.85 -3.80
CA ILE A 209 30.89 0.54 -3.13
C ILE A 209 30.64 1.50 -1.96
N ARG A 210 31.65 1.73 -1.11
CA ARG A 210 31.54 2.67 -0.01
C ARG A 210 31.22 4.09 -0.50
N GLU A 211 31.90 4.55 -1.53
CA GLU A 211 31.69 5.87 -2.09
C GLU A 211 30.26 6.00 -2.66
N TRP A 212 29.79 4.97 -3.38
CA TRP A 212 28.45 4.94 -3.91
C TRP A 212 27.39 4.95 -2.79
N LEU A 213 27.54 4.12 -1.75
CA LEU A 213 26.61 4.09 -0.60
C LEU A 213 26.57 5.43 0.13
N LEU A 214 27.71 6.11 0.31
CA LEU A 214 27.75 7.43 0.95
C LEU A 214 27.03 8.49 0.14
N LYS A 215 26.99 8.37 -1.20
CA LYS A 215 26.22 9.26 -2.09
C LYS A 215 24.72 9.05 -1.99
N GLN A 216 24.26 7.87 -1.53
CA GLN A 216 22.83 7.59 -1.33
C GLN A 216 22.30 8.14 0.01
N GLN A 217 23.18 8.60 0.89
CA GLN A 217 22.78 9.08 2.21
C GLN A 217 22.15 10.47 2.14
N TYR A 218 20.93 10.60 2.70
CA TYR A 218 20.35 11.91 3.00
C TYR A 218 21.13 12.56 4.16
N ARG A 219 21.51 13.82 3.98
CA ARG A 219 22.35 14.56 4.96
C ARG A 219 21.58 15.71 5.64
N GLU A 220 20.26 15.63 5.66
CA GLU A 220 19.39 16.61 6.35
C GLU A 220 18.68 15.97 7.53
#